data_91af5b441e6602d1f3964942c13d1590
#
_entry.id   91af5b441e6602d1f3964942c13d1590
#
_cell.length_a   1.000
_cell.length_b   1.000
_cell.length_c   1.000
_cell.angle_alpha   90.00
_cell.angle_beta   90.00
_cell.angle_gamma   90.00
#
_symmetry.space_group_name_H-M   'P 1'
#
loop_
_entity.id
_entity.type
_entity.pdbx_description
1 polymer ?
#
loop_
_entity_poly.entity_id
_entity_poly.type
_entity_poly.pdbx_seq_one_letter_code
_entity_poly.pdbx_strand_id
1 'polypeptide(L)'
;DLSMKLSKRIICKKLCEHYKISIHISAETGLCLGRPYIYSSSGEHLSDHVLICKNDVPCSLESKEDNGNFFLHIPGDTALPGYDSSKVLELPKTTDVHELCNFLQSVFDEYDAWDEALHKVMKLEEPLSALLDASFCIFKNPLILRASDFFMLAHSSVIDENPKLLHLTDPSANFENLTTCKL
;
A
#
# COMPACT_ATOMS: atom_id res chain seq x y z
N ASP A 1 2.63 12.41 15.29
CA ASP A 1 3.28 11.33 14.57
C ASP A 1 3.35 11.69 13.08
N LEU A 2 4.57 11.82 12.55
CA LEU A 2 4.82 12.20 11.14
C LEU A 2 4.92 10.96 10.22
N SER A 3 4.56 9.78 10.72
CA SER A 3 4.57 8.53 9.96
C SER A 3 3.51 8.57 8.86
N MET A 4 3.87 8.08 7.68
CA MET A 4 2.96 8.00 6.54
C MET A 4 1.75 7.10 6.87
N LYS A 5 0.56 7.54 6.50
CA LYS A 5 -0.65 6.71 6.59
C LYS A 5 -0.86 5.98 5.27
N LEU A 6 -1.30 4.73 5.32
CA LEU A 6 -1.57 3.93 4.13
C LEU A 6 -3.07 3.73 3.91
N SER A 7 -3.45 3.45 2.67
CA SER A 7 -4.83 3.06 2.37
C SER A 7 -5.02 1.57 2.63
N LYS A 8 -6.24 1.19 2.96
CA LYS A 8 -6.66 -0.20 3.06
C LYS A 8 -6.33 -1.00 1.81
N ARG A 9 -6.47 -0.37 0.62
CA ARG A 9 -6.13 -0.97 -0.65
C ARG A 9 -4.65 -1.36 -0.76
N ILE A 10 -3.74 -0.49 -0.33
CA ILE A 10 -2.29 -0.78 -0.33
C ILE A 10 -2.01 -1.97 0.58
N ILE A 11 -2.54 -1.95 1.80
CA ILE A 11 -2.34 -3.02 2.78
C ILE A 11 -2.86 -4.35 2.24
N CYS A 12 -4.09 -4.39 1.72
CA CYS A 12 -4.66 -5.61 1.12
C CYS A 12 -3.82 -6.13 -0.04
N LYS A 13 -3.35 -5.24 -0.95
CA LYS A 13 -2.49 -5.63 -2.07
C LYS A 13 -1.20 -6.28 -1.58
N LYS A 14 -0.51 -5.68 -0.62
CA LYS A 14 0.73 -6.22 -0.03
C LYS A 14 0.50 -7.57 0.67
N LEU A 15 -0.64 -7.74 1.36
CA LEU A 15 -1.02 -9.03 1.97
C LEU A 15 -1.31 -10.11 0.92
N CYS A 16 -2.01 -9.77 -0.18
CA CYS A 16 -2.26 -10.71 -1.28
C CYS A 16 -0.95 -11.19 -1.89
N GLU A 17 -0.01 -10.29 -2.13
CA GLU A 17 1.29 -10.61 -2.72
C GLU A 17 2.13 -11.50 -1.78
N HIS A 18 2.14 -11.20 -0.48
CA HIS A 18 2.94 -11.91 0.52
C HIS A 18 2.40 -13.31 0.82
N TYR A 19 1.11 -13.42 1.12
CA TYR A 19 0.46 -14.69 1.51
C TYR A 19 -0.10 -15.47 0.31
N LYS A 20 -0.03 -14.94 -0.91
CA LYS A 20 -0.60 -15.52 -2.15
C LYS A 20 -2.08 -15.87 -2.01
N ILE A 21 -2.82 -15.01 -1.33
CA ILE A 21 -4.27 -15.14 -1.11
C ILE A 21 -5.03 -14.18 -2.02
N SER A 22 -6.25 -14.57 -2.40
CA SER A 22 -7.16 -13.70 -3.13
C SER A 22 -8.09 -13.01 -2.16
N ILE A 23 -8.03 -11.67 -2.11
CA ILE A 23 -8.87 -10.84 -1.27
C ILE A 23 -9.70 -9.93 -2.17
N HIS A 24 -10.98 -9.76 -1.85
CA HIS A 24 -11.76 -8.71 -2.47
C HIS A 24 -11.26 -7.36 -1.96
N ILE A 25 -10.52 -6.63 -2.81
CA ILE A 25 -9.93 -5.35 -2.43
C ILE A 25 -11.01 -4.28 -2.52
N SER A 26 -11.31 -3.66 -1.38
CA SER A 26 -12.17 -2.48 -1.29
C SER A 26 -11.69 -1.36 -2.23
N ALA A 27 -12.63 -0.59 -2.77
CA ALA A 27 -12.34 0.60 -3.57
C ALA A 27 -11.80 1.78 -2.74
N GLU A 28 -11.74 1.67 -1.42
CA GLU A 28 -11.25 2.72 -0.53
C GLU A 28 -9.78 3.02 -0.76
N THR A 29 -9.51 4.26 -1.18
CA THR A 29 -8.17 4.76 -1.52
C THR A 29 -7.62 5.79 -0.52
N GLY A 30 -8.40 6.15 0.51
CA GLY A 30 -7.99 7.13 1.52
C GLY A 30 -6.75 6.68 2.29
N LEU A 31 -5.74 7.55 2.41
CA LEU A 31 -4.53 7.33 3.21
C LEU A 31 -4.85 7.67 4.68
N CYS A 32 -5.51 6.76 5.39
CA CYS A 32 -6.00 7.01 6.74
C CYS A 32 -5.45 6.08 7.80
N LEU A 33 -4.93 4.89 7.43
CA LEU A 33 -4.50 3.87 8.38
C LEU A 33 -3.06 4.06 8.82
N GLY A 34 -2.85 4.16 10.13
CA GLY A 34 -1.56 4.15 10.79
C GLY A 34 -1.00 2.73 10.96
N ARG A 35 0.20 2.66 11.58
CA ARG A 35 0.98 1.43 11.76
C ARG A 35 0.19 0.30 12.43
N PRO A 36 0.58 -0.97 12.19
CA PRO A 36 -0.10 -2.12 12.75
C PRO A 36 0.19 -2.28 14.25
N TYR A 37 -0.83 -2.74 14.97
CA TYR A 37 -0.73 -3.15 16.37
C TYR A 37 -1.38 -4.52 16.58
N ILE A 38 -0.81 -5.31 17.47
CA ILE A 38 -1.45 -6.54 17.95
C ILE A 38 -2.54 -6.11 18.94
N TYR A 39 -3.78 -6.47 18.64
CA TYR A 39 -4.91 -6.13 19.49
C TYR A 39 -4.83 -6.81 20.83
N SER A 40 -5.09 -6.04 21.90
CA SER A 40 -5.24 -6.53 23.26
C SER A 40 -6.49 -5.91 23.87
N SER A 41 -7.32 -6.72 24.53
CA SER A 41 -8.55 -6.26 25.20
C SER A 41 -8.31 -5.26 26.34
N SER A 42 -7.07 -5.17 26.83
CA SER A 42 -6.64 -4.24 27.88
C SER A 42 -5.95 -2.99 27.32
N GLY A 43 -5.85 -2.85 25.99
CA GLY A 43 -5.10 -1.80 25.32
C GLY A 43 -5.83 -0.46 25.22
N GLU A 44 -5.08 0.58 24.87
CA GLU A 44 -5.60 1.91 24.58
C GLU A 44 -6.59 1.89 23.40
N HIS A 45 -7.56 2.80 23.40
CA HIS A 45 -8.47 3.00 22.29
C HIS A 45 -7.72 3.65 21.11
N LEU A 46 -7.18 2.81 20.22
CA LEU A 46 -6.54 3.25 18.99
C LEU A 46 -7.61 3.58 17.95
N SER A 47 -7.39 4.63 17.19
CA SER A 47 -8.21 5.01 16.02
C SER A 47 -7.34 5.11 14.78
N ASP A 48 -7.92 4.77 13.63
CA ASP A 48 -7.26 4.84 12.33
C ASP A 48 -5.98 4.00 12.24
N HIS A 49 -6.01 2.78 12.77
CA HIS A 49 -4.86 1.86 12.73
C HIS A 49 -5.22 0.50 12.14
N VAL A 50 -4.20 -0.25 11.77
CA VAL A 50 -4.33 -1.67 11.43
C VAL A 50 -4.21 -2.48 12.71
N LEU A 51 -5.25 -3.24 13.06
CA LEU A 51 -5.29 -4.05 14.28
C LEU A 51 -5.26 -5.54 13.92
N ILE A 52 -4.29 -6.26 14.46
CA ILE A 52 -4.12 -7.71 14.25
C ILE A 52 -4.77 -8.44 15.43
N CYS A 53 -5.80 -9.25 15.14
CA CYS A 53 -6.56 -9.99 16.13
C CYS A 53 -6.38 -11.49 15.90
N LYS A 54 -6.03 -12.25 16.95
CA LYS A 54 -5.97 -13.71 16.91
C LYS A 54 -6.99 -14.29 17.88
N ASN A 55 -7.82 -15.20 17.39
CA ASN A 55 -8.88 -15.91 18.12
C ASN A 55 -10.04 -15.03 18.61
N ASP A 56 -9.75 -13.83 19.14
CA ASP A 56 -10.75 -12.93 19.71
C ASP A 56 -11.02 -11.76 18.76
N VAL A 57 -12.31 -11.53 18.51
CA VAL A 57 -12.72 -10.30 17.83
C VAL A 57 -13.00 -9.25 18.90
N PRO A 58 -12.50 -8.02 18.72
CA PRO A 58 -12.78 -6.96 19.66
C PRO A 58 -14.28 -6.72 19.80
N CYS A 59 -14.77 -6.61 21.05
CA CYS A 59 -16.15 -6.18 21.32
C CYS A 59 -16.47 -4.81 20.69
N SER A 60 -15.43 -4.01 20.34
CA SER A 60 -15.57 -2.75 19.63
C SER A 60 -16.11 -2.89 18.19
N LEU A 61 -16.07 -4.09 17.59
CA LEU A 61 -16.75 -4.34 16.32
C LEU A 61 -18.28 -4.38 16.46
N GLU A 62 -18.78 -4.65 17.66
CA GLU A 62 -20.20 -4.58 18.01
C GLU A 62 -20.64 -3.17 18.38
N SER A 63 -19.70 -2.29 18.76
CA SER A 63 -20.00 -0.89 19.09
C SER A 63 -20.22 -0.10 17.80
N LYS A 64 -21.23 0.78 17.81
CA LYS A 64 -21.53 1.69 16.69
C LYS A 64 -20.48 2.79 16.50
N GLU A 65 -19.45 2.85 17.34
CA GLU A 65 -18.36 3.81 17.24
C GLU A 65 -17.37 3.33 16.20
N ASP A 66 -17.39 3.98 15.04
CA ASP A 66 -16.45 3.75 13.96
C ASP A 66 -15.15 4.51 14.28
N ASN A 67 -14.18 3.79 14.87
CA ASN A 67 -12.87 4.35 15.17
C ASN A 67 -11.93 4.35 13.95
N GLY A 68 -12.42 4.08 12.74
CA GLY A 68 -11.61 4.07 11.51
C GLY A 68 -10.57 2.93 11.43
N ASN A 69 -10.59 1.98 12.35
CA ASN A 69 -9.63 0.88 12.38
C ASN A 69 -9.91 -0.17 11.31
N PHE A 70 -8.84 -0.78 10.79
CA PHE A 70 -8.90 -1.93 9.92
C PHE A 70 -8.40 -3.17 10.65
N PHE A 71 -9.25 -4.19 10.76
CA PHE A 71 -8.97 -5.41 11.51
C PHE A 71 -8.48 -6.53 10.59
N LEU A 72 -7.34 -7.13 10.94
CA LEU A 72 -6.81 -8.34 10.35
C LEU A 72 -7.06 -9.48 11.33
N HIS A 73 -8.00 -10.36 10.99
CA HIS A 73 -8.41 -11.44 11.87
C HIS A 73 -7.76 -12.77 11.46
N ILE A 74 -7.09 -13.41 12.41
CA ILE A 74 -6.57 -14.77 12.28
C ILE A 74 -7.51 -15.70 13.08
N PRO A 75 -8.34 -16.52 12.40
CA PRO A 75 -9.36 -17.30 13.08
C PRO A 75 -8.77 -18.38 13.97
N GLY A 76 -9.41 -18.58 15.13
CA GLY A 76 -9.18 -19.70 16.04
C GLY A 76 -10.03 -20.93 15.70
N ASP A 77 -10.31 -21.74 16.72
CA ASP A 77 -11.14 -22.94 16.60
C ASP A 77 -12.65 -22.62 16.72
N THR A 78 -13.00 -21.46 17.23
CA THR A 78 -14.37 -21.01 17.42
C THR A 78 -14.81 -20.14 16.25
N ALA A 79 -15.94 -20.46 15.64
CA ALA A 79 -16.56 -19.62 14.63
C ALA A 79 -17.04 -18.32 15.28
N LEU A 80 -16.70 -17.19 14.66
CA LEU A 80 -17.13 -15.88 15.11
C LEU A 80 -18.51 -15.52 14.57
N PRO A 81 -19.33 -14.77 15.33
CA PRO A 81 -20.56 -14.19 14.81
C PRO A 81 -20.25 -13.27 13.62
N GLY A 82 -21.18 -13.18 12.66
CA GLY A 82 -21.01 -12.40 11.45
C GLY A 82 -20.72 -10.92 11.78
N TYR A 83 -19.62 -10.43 11.25
CA TYR A 83 -19.19 -9.02 11.34
C TYR A 83 -19.20 -8.36 9.96
N ASP A 84 -19.13 -7.05 9.94
CA ASP A 84 -19.05 -6.28 8.70
C ASP A 84 -17.74 -6.58 7.97
N SER A 85 -17.83 -7.32 6.86
CA SER A 85 -16.70 -7.71 6.03
C SER A 85 -15.94 -6.51 5.42
N SER A 86 -16.52 -5.30 5.46
CA SER A 86 -15.83 -4.09 5.00
C SER A 86 -14.72 -3.63 5.94
N LYS A 87 -14.81 -3.96 7.24
CA LYS A 87 -13.85 -3.55 8.29
C LYS A 87 -12.89 -4.64 8.69
N VAL A 88 -13.18 -5.89 8.38
CA VAL A 88 -12.41 -7.06 8.80
C VAL A 88 -11.94 -7.85 7.61
N LEU A 89 -10.65 -8.16 7.59
CA LEU A 89 -10.05 -9.09 6.65
C LEU A 89 -9.65 -10.36 7.39
N GLU A 90 -10.19 -11.48 6.97
CA GLU A 90 -9.80 -12.78 7.51
C GLU A 90 -8.57 -13.34 6.79
N LEU A 91 -7.58 -13.75 7.57
CA LEU A 91 -6.33 -14.35 7.10
C LEU A 91 -6.32 -15.86 7.35
N PRO A 92 -5.43 -16.62 6.69
CA PRO A 92 -5.28 -18.04 6.95
C PRO A 92 -5.01 -18.35 8.44
N LYS A 93 -5.65 -19.38 8.97
CA LYS A 93 -5.48 -19.83 10.37
C LYS A 93 -4.02 -20.11 10.76
N THR A 94 -3.18 -20.46 9.77
CA THR A 94 -1.76 -20.74 9.95
C THR A 94 -0.87 -19.51 10.02
N THR A 95 -1.46 -18.30 9.88
CA THR A 95 -0.70 -17.04 9.92
C THR A 95 -0.13 -16.81 11.31
N ASP A 96 1.17 -16.55 11.40
CA ASP A 96 1.81 -16.11 12.65
C ASP A 96 1.58 -14.62 12.89
N VAL A 97 1.14 -14.26 14.10
CA VAL A 97 0.79 -12.88 14.48
C VAL A 97 2.01 -11.95 14.43
N HIS A 98 3.16 -12.44 14.93
CA HIS A 98 4.36 -11.62 15.01
C HIS A 98 4.99 -11.45 13.62
N GLU A 99 5.01 -12.50 12.81
CA GLU A 99 5.46 -12.41 11.42
C GLU A 99 4.60 -11.43 10.63
N LEU A 100 3.27 -11.52 10.75
CA LEU A 100 2.34 -10.58 10.12
C LEU A 100 2.59 -9.13 10.57
N CYS A 101 2.76 -8.92 11.88
CA CYS A 101 3.03 -7.59 12.43
C CYS A 101 4.35 -7.03 11.87
N ASN A 102 5.42 -7.81 11.88
CA ASN A 102 6.72 -7.41 11.35
C ASN A 102 6.67 -7.13 9.85
N PHE A 103 5.97 -7.97 9.08
CA PHE A 103 5.77 -7.74 7.66
C PHE A 103 5.06 -6.41 7.40
N LEU A 104 3.97 -6.14 8.08
CA LEU A 104 3.23 -4.88 7.92
C LEU A 104 4.07 -3.68 8.37
N GLN A 105 4.81 -3.79 9.48
CA GLN A 105 5.75 -2.73 9.87
C GLN A 105 6.74 -2.41 8.75
N SER A 106 7.31 -3.45 8.11
CA SER A 106 8.24 -3.26 7.00
C SER A 106 7.59 -2.58 5.78
N VAL A 107 6.30 -2.85 5.54
CA VAL A 107 5.53 -2.13 4.50
C VAL A 107 5.44 -0.65 4.82
N PHE A 108 5.10 -0.27 6.05
CA PHE A 108 5.06 1.14 6.46
C PHE A 108 6.44 1.79 6.35
N ASP A 109 7.50 1.10 6.76
CA ASP A 109 8.88 1.59 6.65
C ASP A 109 9.30 1.83 5.19
N GLU A 110 8.87 0.97 4.25
CA GLU A 110 9.11 1.16 2.81
C GLU A 110 8.47 2.47 2.32
N TYR A 111 7.24 2.76 2.73
CA TYR A 111 6.54 3.98 2.32
C TYR A 111 7.07 5.24 3.03
N ASP A 112 7.43 5.15 4.31
CA ASP A 112 8.08 6.26 5.03
C ASP A 112 9.43 6.62 4.39
N ALA A 113 10.23 5.61 4.03
CA ALA A 113 11.51 5.83 3.35
C ALA A 113 11.34 6.46 1.96
N TRP A 114 10.29 6.07 1.23
CA TRP A 114 9.95 6.67 -0.05
C TRP A 114 9.54 8.14 0.10
N ASP A 115 8.66 8.47 1.05
CA ASP A 115 8.26 9.85 1.33
C ASP A 115 9.46 10.72 1.68
N GLU A 116 10.35 10.22 2.53
CA GLU A 116 11.61 10.92 2.87
C GLU A 116 12.49 11.14 1.63
N ALA A 117 12.60 10.15 0.74
CA ALA A 117 13.36 10.27 -0.50
C ALA A 117 12.76 11.33 -1.43
N LEU A 118 11.41 11.38 -1.57
CA LEU A 118 10.72 12.39 -2.35
C LEU A 118 10.98 13.81 -1.79
N HIS A 119 10.92 13.99 -0.48
CA HIS A 119 11.20 15.26 0.17
C HIS A 119 12.66 15.74 -0.03
N LYS A 120 13.63 14.82 -0.10
CA LYS A 120 15.02 15.14 -0.41
C LYS A 120 15.18 15.60 -1.85
N VAL A 121 14.58 14.88 -2.79
CA VAL A 121 14.66 15.16 -4.23
C VAL A 121 13.99 16.48 -4.59
N MET A 122 12.88 16.84 -3.94
CA MET A 122 12.17 18.11 -4.19
C MET A 122 12.99 19.37 -3.91
N LYS A 123 14.16 19.22 -3.26
CA LYS A 123 15.09 20.35 -3.00
C LYS A 123 16.12 20.56 -4.12
N LEU A 124 16.13 19.69 -5.14
CA LEU A 124 17.02 19.83 -6.30
C LEU A 124 16.48 20.90 -7.26
N GLU A 125 17.37 21.46 -8.08
CA GLU A 125 16.99 22.45 -9.11
C GLU A 125 16.11 21.82 -10.20
N GLU A 126 16.40 20.57 -10.59
CA GLU A 126 15.63 19.80 -11.57
C GLU A 126 15.13 18.49 -10.95
N PRO A 127 14.02 18.51 -10.18
CA PRO A 127 13.60 17.36 -9.37
C PRO A 127 12.86 16.26 -10.14
N LEU A 128 12.32 16.55 -11.35
CA LEU A 128 11.32 15.67 -11.97
C LEU A 128 11.84 14.26 -12.27
N SER A 129 12.98 14.13 -12.96
CA SER A 129 13.55 12.80 -13.27
C SER A 129 13.96 12.07 -11.99
N ALA A 130 14.54 12.77 -11.04
CA ALA A 130 14.94 12.20 -9.76
C ALA A 130 13.74 11.77 -8.90
N LEU A 131 12.58 12.45 -8.99
CA LEU A 131 11.31 12.01 -8.37
C LEU A 131 10.83 10.69 -8.96
N LEU A 132 10.92 10.55 -10.30
CA LEU A 132 10.52 9.32 -10.97
C LEU A 132 11.45 8.16 -10.60
N ASP A 133 12.75 8.41 -10.50
CA ASP A 133 13.73 7.41 -10.07
C ASP A 133 13.54 7.00 -8.61
N ALA A 134 13.32 7.95 -7.70
CA ALA A 134 13.02 7.68 -6.30
C ALA A 134 11.73 6.86 -6.12
N SER A 135 10.79 6.98 -7.06
CA SER A 135 9.51 6.26 -7.02
C SER A 135 9.59 4.82 -7.56
N PHE A 136 10.71 4.41 -8.13
CA PHE A 136 10.91 3.05 -8.65
C PHE A 136 10.79 1.99 -7.56
N CYS A 137 11.20 2.29 -6.31
CA CYS A 137 11.08 1.36 -5.18
C CYS A 137 9.62 0.93 -4.91
N ILE A 138 8.65 1.81 -5.16
CA ILE A 138 7.21 1.55 -4.94
C ILE A 138 6.55 0.97 -6.19
N PHE A 139 6.77 1.60 -7.35
CA PHE A 139 6.05 1.23 -8.58
C PHE A 139 6.65 0.02 -9.30
N LYS A 140 7.95 -0.28 -9.05
CA LYS A 140 8.71 -1.38 -9.70
C LYS A 140 8.70 -1.35 -11.22
N ASN A 141 8.36 -0.20 -11.81
CA ASN A 141 8.30 0.04 -13.24
C ASN A 141 8.90 1.42 -13.56
N PRO A 142 9.49 1.59 -14.74
CA PRO A 142 9.89 2.89 -15.24
C PRO A 142 8.69 3.83 -15.33
N LEU A 143 8.89 5.08 -15.00
CA LEU A 143 7.84 6.10 -15.01
C LEU A 143 8.16 7.17 -16.07
N ILE A 144 7.11 7.69 -16.69
CA ILE A 144 7.16 8.82 -17.63
C ILE A 144 6.14 9.86 -17.17
N LEU A 145 6.59 11.08 -17.04
CA LEU A 145 5.73 12.24 -16.76
C LEU A 145 5.48 13.01 -18.05
N ARG A 146 4.20 13.24 -18.37
CA ARG A 146 3.79 14.02 -19.54
C ARG A 146 2.85 15.14 -19.13
N ALA A 147 2.92 16.25 -19.87
CA ALA A 147 1.95 17.32 -19.77
C ALA A 147 0.60 16.92 -20.40
N SER A 148 -0.43 17.74 -20.22
CA SER A 148 -1.77 17.48 -20.77
C SER A 148 -1.83 17.48 -22.31
N ASP A 149 -0.88 18.11 -22.97
CA ASP A 149 -0.68 18.10 -24.43
C ASP A 149 0.23 16.96 -24.89
N PHE A 150 0.50 15.99 -24.02
CA PHE A 150 1.36 14.83 -24.23
C PHE A 150 2.86 15.14 -24.35
N PHE A 151 3.29 16.39 -24.21
CA PHE A 151 4.70 16.71 -24.17
C PHE A 151 5.36 16.00 -22.98
N MET A 152 6.51 15.34 -23.24
CA MET A 152 7.25 14.65 -22.18
C MET A 152 8.00 15.65 -21.31
N LEU A 153 7.71 15.63 -20.01
CA LEU A 153 8.34 16.49 -19.03
C LEU A 153 9.57 15.83 -18.39
N ALA A 154 9.48 14.55 -18.09
CA ALA A 154 10.55 13.76 -17.49
C ALA A 154 10.28 12.24 -17.66
N HIS A 155 11.32 11.45 -17.46
CA HIS A 155 11.24 9.99 -17.38
C HIS A 155 12.28 9.43 -16.42
N SER A 156 12.08 8.18 -15.98
CA SER A 156 13.05 7.47 -15.15
C SER A 156 14.34 7.19 -15.93
N SER A 157 15.50 7.36 -15.30
CA SER A 157 16.82 7.18 -15.90
C SER A 157 17.06 5.78 -16.48
N VAL A 158 16.41 4.76 -15.91
CA VAL A 158 16.46 3.37 -16.39
C VAL A 158 15.97 3.21 -17.84
N ILE A 159 15.17 4.16 -18.36
CA ILE A 159 14.71 4.16 -19.75
C ILE A 159 15.89 4.44 -20.70
N ASP A 160 16.76 5.40 -20.35
CA ASP A 160 17.94 5.74 -21.16
C ASP A 160 18.97 4.61 -21.18
N GLU A 161 19.06 3.87 -20.09
CA GLU A 161 19.99 2.74 -19.94
C GLU A 161 19.52 1.47 -20.69
N ASN A 162 18.23 1.40 -21.05
CA ASN A 162 17.64 0.21 -21.67
C ASN A 162 17.16 0.49 -23.11
N PRO A 163 17.90 0.03 -24.14
CA PRO A 163 17.54 0.25 -25.56
C PRO A 163 16.12 -0.20 -25.93
N LYS A 164 15.58 -1.21 -25.23
CA LYS A 164 14.22 -1.70 -25.46
C LYS A 164 13.14 -0.73 -25.00
N LEU A 165 13.48 0.20 -24.11
CA LEU A 165 12.54 1.17 -23.56
C LEU A 165 12.64 2.54 -24.23
N LEU A 166 13.68 2.81 -25.02
CA LEU A 166 13.89 4.12 -25.67
C LEU A 166 12.71 4.55 -26.56
N HIS A 167 11.98 3.59 -27.13
CA HIS A 167 10.77 3.92 -27.92
C HIS A 167 9.67 4.60 -27.09
N LEU A 168 9.68 4.45 -25.76
CA LEU A 168 8.72 5.10 -24.86
C LEU A 168 8.94 6.61 -24.74
N THR A 169 10.15 7.09 -25.07
CA THR A 169 10.50 8.52 -25.05
C THR A 169 10.27 9.19 -26.40
N ASP A 170 9.94 8.42 -27.46
CA ASP A 170 9.66 8.97 -28.79
C ASP A 170 8.37 9.81 -28.75
N PRO A 171 8.42 11.11 -29.11
CA PRO A 171 7.25 11.97 -29.17
C PRO A 171 6.18 11.50 -30.16
N SER A 172 6.59 10.71 -31.18
CA SER A 172 5.70 10.18 -32.22
C SER A 172 5.06 8.83 -31.85
N ALA A 173 5.42 8.23 -30.73
CA ALA A 173 4.86 6.95 -30.29
C ALA A 173 3.37 7.10 -29.98
N ASN A 174 2.52 6.54 -30.82
CA ASN A 174 1.07 6.55 -30.65
C ASN A 174 0.66 5.81 -29.39
N PHE A 175 -0.15 6.44 -28.55
CA PHE A 175 -0.66 5.92 -27.27
C PHE A 175 -1.46 4.61 -27.39
N GLU A 176 -1.96 4.26 -28.57
CA GLU A 176 -2.74 3.04 -28.79
C GLU A 176 -1.99 1.75 -28.45
N ASN A 177 -0.65 1.78 -28.44
CA ASN A 177 0.19 0.61 -28.13
C ASN A 177 0.58 0.50 -26.65
N LEU A 178 0.34 1.51 -25.81
CA LEU A 178 0.72 1.51 -24.39
C LEU A 178 -0.30 0.81 -23.48
N THR A 179 -1.52 0.57 -23.97
CA THR A 179 -2.59 -0.09 -23.21
C THR A 179 -2.49 -1.62 -23.16
N THR A 180 -1.54 -2.22 -23.86
CA THR A 180 -1.41 -3.69 -23.96
C THR A 180 -0.30 -4.32 -23.14
N CYS A 181 0.46 -3.57 -22.34
CA CYS A 181 1.31 -4.18 -21.32
C CYS A 181 0.44 -4.67 -20.16
N LYS A 182 -0.12 -5.86 -20.34
CA LYS A 182 -0.69 -6.63 -19.20
C LYS A 182 0.45 -7.00 -18.26
N LEU A 183 0.34 -6.52 -17.01
CA LEU A 183 1.09 -6.96 -15.85
C LEU A 183 0.80 -8.44 -15.58
#